data_7187d354de1e33daf13221db0032cfbd
#
_entry.id   7187d354de1e33daf13221db0032cfbd
#
_cell.length_a   1.000
_cell.length_b   1.000
_cell.length_c   1.000
_cell.angle_alpha   90.00
_cell.angle_beta   90.00
_cell.angle_gamma   90.00
#
_symmetry.space_group_name_H-M   'P 1'
#
loop_
_entity.id
_entity.type
_entity.pdbx_description
1 polymer ?
#
loop_
_entity_poly.entity_id
_entity_poly.type
_entity_poly.pdbx_seq_one_letter_code
_entity_poly.pdbx_strand_id
1 'polypeptide(L)'
;MISFEYVSFGYDGSRETLAGLNAAIRPGECVLLCGASGCGKTTVTKLINGLIPAFTPGCRLEGRVEVDGLDPAKTPMHQLARKVGSVFQNPKSQFFNLDTDSELAFGLENAGCPPEEIHARVAETVEALGLESLCGQSIFSLSGGQKQLLAFGSVYAMGPDIFVLDEPTANLDQEAIARLHDEIAGLKRQGRTVVIAEHRLYFLTDLIDQAWYIPKRH
;
A
#
# COMPACT_ATOMS: atom_id res chain seq x y z
N MET A 1 -14.89 -1.66 1.59
CA MET A 1 -15.24 -1.23 0.21
C MET A 1 -14.55 0.09 -0.11
N ILE A 2 -14.01 0.25 -1.31
CA ILE A 2 -13.46 1.52 -1.80
C ILE A 2 -14.32 1.98 -2.97
N SER A 3 -14.71 3.27 -3.02
CA SER A 3 -15.43 3.83 -4.17
C SER A 3 -14.86 5.17 -4.59
N PHE A 4 -14.92 5.40 -5.90
CA PHE A 4 -14.61 6.66 -6.56
C PHE A 4 -15.85 7.08 -7.34
N GLU A 5 -16.38 8.26 -7.07
CA GLU A 5 -17.55 8.83 -7.73
C GLU A 5 -17.15 10.12 -8.45
N TYR A 6 -17.03 10.05 -9.78
CA TYR A 6 -16.68 11.17 -10.66
C TYR A 6 -15.42 11.93 -10.23
N VAL A 7 -14.39 11.21 -9.77
CA VAL A 7 -13.18 11.81 -9.21
C VAL A 7 -12.30 12.40 -10.30
N SER A 8 -12.09 13.72 -10.24
CA SER A 8 -11.10 14.45 -11.04
C SER A 8 -10.06 15.07 -10.11
N PHE A 9 -8.79 14.99 -10.52
CA PHE A 9 -7.66 15.46 -9.70
C PHE A 9 -6.57 16.11 -10.54
N GLY A 10 -6.03 17.25 -10.04
CA GLY A 10 -4.86 17.94 -10.57
C GLY A 10 -3.96 18.45 -9.45
N TYR A 11 -2.62 18.34 -9.63
CA TYR A 11 -1.65 18.72 -8.60
C TYR A 11 -1.53 20.22 -8.39
N ASP A 12 -1.54 21.01 -9.44
CA ASP A 12 -1.29 22.46 -9.44
C ASP A 12 -2.43 23.30 -10.02
N GLY A 13 -3.61 22.69 -10.16
CA GLY A 13 -4.80 23.35 -10.70
C GLY A 13 -4.81 23.55 -12.22
N SER A 14 -3.70 23.29 -12.92
CA SER A 14 -3.61 23.54 -14.37
C SER A 14 -3.85 22.30 -15.22
N ARG A 15 -3.55 21.11 -14.73
CA ARG A 15 -3.65 19.86 -15.50
C ARG A 15 -4.32 18.74 -14.72
N GLU A 16 -5.34 18.15 -15.30
CA GLU A 16 -5.98 16.96 -14.73
C GLU A 16 -5.11 15.71 -14.90
N THR A 17 -4.69 15.14 -13.78
CA THR A 17 -4.03 13.82 -13.71
C THR A 17 -5.06 12.70 -13.80
N LEU A 18 -6.20 12.87 -13.12
CA LEU A 18 -7.36 12.00 -13.19
C LEU A 18 -8.57 12.82 -13.61
N ALA A 19 -9.47 12.27 -14.41
CA ALA A 19 -10.71 12.94 -14.79
C ALA A 19 -11.88 11.98 -14.84
N GLY A 20 -12.87 12.25 -13.99
CA GLY A 20 -14.12 11.53 -13.95
C GLY A 20 -13.97 10.04 -13.61
N LEU A 21 -12.97 9.66 -12.78
CA LEU A 21 -12.80 8.28 -12.34
C LEU A 21 -14.04 7.84 -11.58
N ASN A 22 -14.70 6.80 -12.09
CA ASN A 22 -15.89 6.21 -11.51
C ASN A 22 -15.69 4.70 -11.41
N ALA A 23 -15.41 4.20 -10.21
CA ALA A 23 -15.03 2.81 -10.00
C ALA A 23 -15.23 2.38 -8.55
N ALA A 24 -15.35 1.08 -8.31
CA ALA A 24 -15.47 0.53 -6.96
C ALA A 24 -14.69 -0.78 -6.80
N ILE A 25 -14.17 -0.98 -5.59
CA ILE A 25 -13.48 -2.20 -5.14
C ILE A 25 -14.28 -2.80 -4.00
N ARG A 26 -14.66 -4.06 -4.13
CA ARG A 26 -15.35 -4.79 -3.08
C ARG A 26 -14.35 -5.30 -2.04
N PRO A 27 -14.78 -5.53 -0.80
CA PRO A 27 -13.95 -6.20 0.20
C PRO A 27 -13.40 -7.54 -0.33
N GLY A 28 -12.12 -7.79 -0.11
CA GLY A 28 -11.43 -9.02 -0.52
C GLY A 28 -10.99 -9.06 -1.99
N GLU A 29 -11.30 -8.05 -2.80
CA GLU A 29 -10.82 -8.00 -4.18
C GLU A 29 -9.35 -7.56 -4.26
N CYS A 30 -8.64 -8.14 -5.22
CA CYS A 30 -7.31 -7.69 -5.65
C CYS A 30 -7.46 -6.90 -6.96
N VAL A 31 -7.10 -5.61 -6.92
CA VAL A 31 -7.25 -4.70 -8.04
C VAL A 31 -5.90 -4.20 -8.51
N LEU A 32 -5.64 -4.36 -9.80
CA LEU A 32 -4.45 -3.87 -10.46
C LEU A 32 -4.71 -2.51 -11.12
N LEU A 33 -3.91 -1.51 -10.76
CA LEU A 33 -3.84 -0.24 -11.46
C LEU A 33 -2.72 -0.32 -12.51
N CYS A 34 -3.06 -0.25 -13.79
CA CYS A 34 -2.10 -0.34 -14.87
C CYS A 34 -2.17 0.89 -15.80
N GLY A 35 -1.10 1.13 -16.55
CA GLY A 35 -0.97 2.28 -17.45
C GLY A 35 0.48 2.78 -17.52
N ALA A 36 0.73 3.72 -18.40
CA ALA A 36 2.06 4.29 -18.63
C ALA A 36 2.63 5.00 -17.38
N SER A 37 3.95 5.19 -17.32
CA SER A 37 4.55 5.98 -16.25
C SER A 37 3.98 7.41 -16.24
N GLY A 38 3.65 7.90 -15.04
CA GLY A 38 3.06 9.23 -14.85
C GLY A 38 1.59 9.35 -15.27
N CYS A 39 0.86 8.25 -15.47
CA CYS A 39 -0.58 8.32 -15.84
C CYS A 39 -1.51 8.56 -14.64
N GLY A 40 -1.02 8.49 -13.39
CA GLY A 40 -1.84 8.73 -12.20
C GLY A 40 -2.10 7.52 -11.31
N LYS A 41 -1.43 6.37 -11.50
CA LYS A 41 -1.55 5.20 -10.61
C LYS A 41 -1.26 5.55 -9.15
N THR A 42 -0.10 6.15 -8.90
CA THR A 42 0.30 6.65 -7.58
C THR A 42 -0.66 7.73 -7.05
N THR A 43 -1.33 8.47 -7.91
CA THR A 43 -2.38 9.42 -7.49
C THR A 43 -3.59 8.67 -6.93
N VAL A 44 -4.02 7.59 -7.59
CA VAL A 44 -5.12 6.76 -7.08
C VAL A 44 -4.74 6.12 -5.74
N THR A 45 -3.53 5.58 -5.59
CA THR A 45 -3.07 5.02 -4.30
C THR A 45 -3.05 6.07 -3.20
N LYS A 46 -2.58 7.29 -3.49
CA LYS A 46 -2.56 8.41 -2.55
C LYS A 46 -3.93 8.95 -2.17
N LEU A 47 -4.92 8.84 -3.05
CA LEU A 47 -6.30 9.16 -2.72
C LEU A 47 -6.91 8.14 -1.76
N ILE A 48 -6.58 6.86 -1.92
CA ILE A 48 -7.08 5.78 -1.04
C ILE A 48 -6.49 5.91 0.37
N ASN A 49 -5.18 6.16 0.48
CA ASN A 49 -4.51 6.24 1.79
C ASN A 49 -4.54 7.63 2.43
N GLY A 50 -5.23 8.61 1.81
CA GLY A 50 -5.43 9.95 2.35
C GLY A 50 -4.22 10.89 2.27
N LEU A 51 -3.12 10.49 1.64
CA LEU A 51 -1.99 11.40 1.40
C LEU A 51 -2.35 12.55 0.48
N ILE A 52 -3.37 12.37 -0.35
CA ILE A 52 -4.05 13.42 -1.08
C ILE A 52 -5.44 13.58 -0.46
N PRO A 53 -5.85 14.80 -0.09
CA PRO A 53 -5.17 16.09 -0.26
C PRO A 53 -4.23 16.48 0.90
N ALA A 54 -4.14 15.68 1.97
CA ALA A 54 -3.50 16.07 3.23
C ALA A 54 -2.08 16.64 3.08
N PHE A 55 -1.27 16.07 2.18
CA PHE A 55 0.13 16.47 1.94
C PHE A 55 0.34 17.05 0.54
N THR A 56 -0.72 17.54 -0.11
CA THR A 56 -0.66 18.08 -1.48
C THR A 56 -1.34 19.45 -1.51
N PRO A 57 -0.70 20.50 -0.97
CA PRO A 57 -1.29 21.83 -0.94
C PRO A 57 -1.50 22.36 -2.37
N GLY A 58 -2.60 23.09 -2.57
CA GLY A 58 -2.94 23.70 -3.87
C GLY A 58 -3.51 22.72 -4.90
N CYS A 59 -3.69 21.45 -4.58
CA CYS A 59 -4.32 20.50 -5.48
C CYS A 59 -5.82 20.79 -5.67
N ARG A 60 -6.34 20.39 -6.82
CA ARG A 60 -7.77 20.39 -7.11
C ARG A 60 -8.28 18.96 -7.05
N LEU A 61 -9.23 18.69 -6.19
CA LEU A 61 -9.92 17.41 -6.06
C LEU A 61 -11.42 17.64 -6.18
N GLU A 62 -12.05 16.97 -7.15
CA GLU A 62 -13.49 16.98 -7.37
C GLU A 62 -14.02 15.55 -7.31
N GLY A 63 -15.32 15.42 -7.07
CA GLY A 63 -15.94 14.12 -6.86
C GLY A 63 -15.79 13.60 -5.42
N ARG A 64 -16.01 12.31 -5.21
CA ARG A 64 -15.97 11.71 -3.89
C ARG A 64 -15.14 10.43 -3.90
N VAL A 65 -14.26 10.30 -2.93
CA VAL A 65 -13.57 9.05 -2.58
C VAL A 65 -14.09 8.57 -1.24
N GLU A 66 -14.42 7.30 -1.16
CA GLU A 66 -14.81 6.67 0.11
C GLU A 66 -14.01 5.38 0.30
N VAL A 67 -13.49 5.17 1.50
CA VAL A 67 -12.70 4.00 1.88
C VAL A 67 -13.27 3.44 3.18
N ASP A 68 -13.94 2.31 3.08
CA ASP A 68 -14.60 1.62 4.20
C ASP A 68 -15.51 2.56 5.04
N GLY A 69 -16.33 3.36 4.33
CA GLY A 69 -17.25 4.33 4.93
C GLY A 69 -16.60 5.66 5.36
N LEU A 70 -15.28 5.80 5.20
CA LEU A 70 -14.53 7.00 5.54
C LEU A 70 -14.25 7.85 4.28
N ASP A 71 -14.30 9.17 4.42
CA ASP A 71 -13.83 10.12 3.41
C ASP A 71 -12.33 10.42 3.69
N PRO A 72 -11.39 9.93 2.85
CA PRO A 72 -9.96 10.12 3.11
C PRO A 72 -9.53 11.59 3.17
N ALA A 73 -10.25 12.48 2.49
CA ALA A 73 -9.95 13.90 2.49
C ALA A 73 -10.31 14.61 3.82
N LYS A 74 -11.17 14.00 4.63
CA LYS A 74 -11.69 14.58 5.88
C LYS A 74 -11.34 13.76 7.11
N THR A 75 -11.00 12.50 6.93
CA THR A 75 -10.68 11.58 8.03
C THR A 75 -9.27 11.85 8.57
N PRO A 76 -9.07 11.97 9.88
CA PRO A 76 -7.74 12.06 10.46
C PRO A 76 -6.85 10.87 10.04
N MET A 77 -5.60 11.16 9.67
CA MET A 77 -4.67 10.18 9.10
C MET A 77 -4.50 8.93 9.97
N HIS A 78 -4.44 9.09 11.31
CA HIS A 78 -4.29 7.97 12.23
C HIS A 78 -5.50 7.01 12.25
N GLN A 79 -6.70 7.49 11.90
CA GLN A 79 -7.87 6.62 11.78
C GLN A 79 -7.86 5.87 10.45
N LEU A 80 -7.47 6.54 9.37
CA LEU A 80 -7.37 5.93 8.05
C LEU A 80 -6.23 4.89 8.01
N ALA A 81 -5.09 5.18 8.65
CA ALA A 81 -3.94 4.28 8.73
C ALA A 81 -4.24 2.94 9.46
N ARG A 82 -5.27 2.88 10.28
CA ARG A 82 -5.74 1.62 10.89
C ARG A 82 -6.48 0.73 9.88
N LYS A 83 -7.02 1.31 8.82
CA LYS A 83 -7.79 0.61 7.79
C LYS A 83 -6.96 0.32 6.54
N VAL A 84 -6.06 1.23 6.19
CA VAL A 84 -5.29 1.20 4.96
C VAL A 84 -3.80 1.16 5.28
N GLY A 85 -3.18 0.04 5.01
CA GLY A 85 -1.73 -0.11 5.04
C GLY A 85 -1.13 0.16 3.66
N SER A 86 -0.05 0.93 3.61
CA SER A 86 0.59 1.32 2.35
C SER A 86 2.04 0.88 2.30
N VAL A 87 2.43 0.27 1.18
CA VAL A 87 3.83 -0.03 0.86
C VAL A 87 4.22 0.82 -0.34
N PHE A 88 5.21 1.69 -0.15
CA PHE A 88 5.64 2.65 -1.16
C PHE A 88 6.70 2.07 -2.10
N GLN A 89 6.81 2.63 -3.30
CA GLN A 89 7.80 2.26 -4.32
C GLN A 89 9.25 2.26 -3.79
N ASN A 90 9.59 3.21 -2.92
CA ASN A 90 10.90 3.26 -2.28
C ASN A 90 10.77 2.89 -0.80
N PRO A 91 11.12 1.66 -0.39
CA PRO A 91 11.01 1.23 1.00
C PRO A 91 11.85 2.07 1.96
N LYS A 92 12.96 2.64 1.49
CA LYS A 92 13.84 3.48 2.33
C LYS A 92 13.15 4.73 2.85
N SER A 93 12.15 5.25 2.13
CA SER A 93 11.38 6.42 2.57
C SER A 93 10.32 6.10 3.62
N GLN A 94 10.12 4.80 3.90
CA GLN A 94 9.10 4.31 4.82
C GLN A 94 9.66 3.99 6.21
N PHE A 95 10.97 3.72 6.32
CA PHE A 95 11.61 3.30 7.57
C PHE A 95 11.86 4.48 8.51
N PHE A 96 11.54 4.24 9.78
CA PHE A 96 11.75 5.19 10.88
C PHE A 96 12.82 4.70 11.86
N ASN A 97 13.10 3.40 11.90
CA ASN A 97 14.02 2.77 12.83
C ASN A 97 15.36 2.39 12.17
N LEU A 98 16.32 1.97 13.00
CA LEU A 98 17.65 1.56 12.55
C LEU A 98 17.78 0.05 12.39
N ASP A 99 16.92 -0.70 13.06
CA ASP A 99 16.90 -2.16 13.08
C ASP A 99 15.53 -2.73 12.68
N THR A 100 15.55 -3.99 12.28
CA THR A 100 14.40 -4.69 11.72
C THR A 100 13.29 -4.94 12.75
N ASP A 101 13.65 -5.27 13.98
CA ASP A 101 12.68 -5.65 15.00
C ASP A 101 11.88 -4.44 15.45
N SER A 102 12.57 -3.30 15.70
CA SER A 102 11.93 -2.02 15.99
C SER A 102 11.04 -1.54 14.85
N GLU A 103 11.44 -1.77 13.58
CA GLU A 103 10.64 -1.37 12.42
C GLU A 103 9.35 -2.19 12.29
N LEU A 104 9.40 -3.51 12.57
CA LEU A 104 8.20 -4.36 12.58
C LEU A 104 7.21 -3.97 13.69
N ALA A 105 7.73 -3.53 14.84
CA ALA A 105 6.93 -3.12 15.99
C ALA A 105 6.35 -1.70 15.86
N PHE A 106 7.00 -0.82 15.09
CA PHE A 106 6.78 0.63 15.07
C PHE A 106 5.32 1.04 14.86
N GLY A 107 4.63 0.42 13.90
CA GLY A 107 3.23 0.73 13.61
C GLY A 107 2.30 0.37 14.77
N LEU A 108 2.57 -0.74 15.44
CA LEU A 108 1.80 -1.23 16.59
C LEU A 108 2.05 -0.36 17.82
N GLU A 109 3.28 0.08 18.05
CA GLU A 109 3.65 1.02 19.12
C GLU A 109 2.92 2.34 18.95
N ASN A 110 2.92 2.91 17.73
CA ASN A 110 2.20 4.14 17.40
C ASN A 110 0.67 3.98 17.54
N ALA A 111 0.15 2.78 17.33
CA ALA A 111 -1.27 2.48 17.56
C ALA A 111 -1.62 2.35 19.04
N GLY A 112 -0.62 2.33 19.94
CA GLY A 112 -0.77 2.16 21.38
C GLY A 112 -1.10 0.73 21.81
N CYS A 113 -0.69 -0.27 21.03
CA CYS A 113 -0.88 -1.68 21.38
C CYS A 113 -0.08 -2.04 22.65
N PRO A 114 -0.60 -2.93 23.52
CA PRO A 114 0.15 -3.45 24.64
C PRO A 114 1.41 -4.22 24.20
N PRO A 115 2.50 -4.20 24.98
CA PRO A 115 3.75 -4.89 24.62
C PRO A 115 3.58 -6.38 24.27
N GLU A 116 2.72 -7.08 25.01
CA GLU A 116 2.43 -8.50 24.76
C GLU A 116 1.78 -8.73 23.38
N GLU A 117 0.86 -7.84 22.97
CA GLU A 117 0.23 -7.88 21.66
C GLU A 117 1.25 -7.56 20.56
N ILE A 118 2.12 -6.58 20.78
CA ILE A 118 3.18 -6.22 19.83
C ILE A 118 4.09 -7.43 19.59
N HIS A 119 4.58 -8.07 20.65
CA HIS A 119 5.45 -9.24 20.53
C HIS A 119 4.75 -10.39 19.77
N ALA A 120 3.50 -10.67 20.09
CA ALA A 120 2.74 -11.72 19.43
C ALA A 120 2.58 -11.44 17.91
N ARG A 121 2.14 -10.24 17.55
CA ARG A 121 1.93 -9.86 16.15
C ARG A 121 3.22 -9.80 15.33
N VAL A 122 4.31 -9.32 15.94
CA VAL A 122 5.63 -9.33 15.28
C VAL A 122 6.08 -10.77 15.05
N ALA A 123 5.96 -11.66 16.04
CA ALA A 123 6.32 -13.08 15.89
C ALA A 123 5.48 -13.78 14.81
N GLU A 124 4.16 -13.55 14.80
CA GLU A 124 3.25 -14.05 13.74
C GLU A 124 3.65 -13.53 12.36
N THR A 125 4.04 -12.26 12.26
CA THR A 125 4.48 -11.66 10.99
C THR A 125 5.79 -12.27 10.51
N VAL A 126 6.75 -12.44 11.41
CA VAL A 126 8.05 -13.05 11.10
C VAL A 126 7.85 -14.47 10.57
N GLU A 127 7.02 -15.27 11.22
CA GLU A 127 6.71 -16.64 10.79
C GLU A 127 5.95 -16.66 9.46
N ALA A 128 4.89 -15.84 9.35
CA ALA A 128 4.03 -15.83 8.15
C ALA A 128 4.77 -15.41 6.87
N LEU A 129 5.75 -14.52 6.99
CA LEU A 129 6.49 -13.95 5.86
C LEU A 129 7.93 -14.50 5.73
N GLY A 130 8.34 -15.41 6.59
CA GLY A 130 9.69 -15.99 6.59
C GLY A 130 10.80 -14.96 6.82
N LEU A 131 10.61 -14.06 7.81
CA LEU A 131 11.53 -12.97 8.10
C LEU A 131 12.60 -13.33 9.14
N GLU A 132 12.68 -14.57 9.61
CA GLU A 132 13.58 -14.99 10.70
C GLU A 132 15.03 -14.58 10.46
N SER A 133 15.46 -14.69 9.20
CA SER A 133 16.83 -14.31 8.81
C SER A 133 17.10 -12.81 8.86
N LEU A 134 16.05 -11.99 8.97
CA LEU A 134 16.17 -10.54 9.04
C LEU A 134 16.15 -10.01 10.48
N CYS A 135 15.68 -10.80 11.44
CA CYS A 135 15.57 -10.37 12.84
C CYS A 135 16.92 -9.94 13.41
N GLY A 136 16.92 -8.88 14.20
CA GLY A 136 18.11 -8.32 14.86
C GLY A 136 19.12 -7.66 13.92
N GLN A 137 18.79 -7.45 12.64
CA GLN A 137 19.70 -6.83 11.69
C GLN A 137 19.52 -5.32 11.60
N SER A 138 20.60 -4.63 11.23
CA SER A 138 20.52 -3.23 10.83
C SER A 138 19.83 -3.11 9.47
N ILE A 139 18.85 -2.20 9.34
CA ILE A 139 18.14 -1.94 8.08
C ILE A 139 19.12 -1.50 6.97
N PHE A 140 20.23 -0.84 7.33
CA PHE A 140 21.21 -0.40 6.35
C PHE A 140 21.94 -1.56 5.68
N SER A 141 22.12 -2.70 6.35
CA SER A 141 22.79 -3.88 5.80
C SER A 141 21.91 -4.70 4.84
N LEU A 142 20.60 -4.48 4.82
CA LEU A 142 19.67 -5.24 4.02
C LEU A 142 19.79 -4.93 2.51
N SER A 143 19.60 -5.96 1.68
CA SER A 143 19.43 -5.81 0.23
C SER A 143 18.13 -5.06 -0.13
N GLY A 144 17.97 -4.66 -1.38
CA GLY A 144 16.75 -4.00 -1.85
C GLY A 144 15.50 -4.86 -1.64
N GLY A 145 15.58 -6.15 -1.96
CA GLY A 145 14.49 -7.10 -1.76
C GLY A 145 14.15 -7.31 -0.28
N GLN A 146 15.16 -7.46 0.56
CA GLN A 146 14.97 -7.57 2.01
C GLN A 146 14.32 -6.32 2.62
N LYS A 147 14.72 -5.13 2.14
CA LYS A 147 14.05 -3.88 2.54
C LYS A 147 12.59 -3.84 2.13
N GLN A 148 12.27 -4.28 0.92
CA GLN A 148 10.88 -4.34 0.46
C GLN A 148 10.06 -5.31 1.30
N LEU A 149 10.60 -6.49 1.59
CA LEU A 149 9.96 -7.49 2.43
C LEU A 149 9.75 -6.98 3.87
N LEU A 150 10.74 -6.30 4.44
CA LEU A 150 10.60 -5.65 5.76
C LEU A 150 9.51 -4.57 5.75
N ALA A 151 9.47 -3.71 4.72
CA ALA A 151 8.43 -2.68 4.60
C ALA A 151 7.03 -3.29 4.44
N PHE A 152 6.90 -4.41 3.73
CA PHE A 152 5.65 -5.16 3.67
C PHE A 152 5.31 -5.75 5.05
N GLY A 153 6.27 -6.36 5.73
CA GLY A 153 6.11 -6.95 7.07
C GLY A 153 5.66 -5.92 8.12
N SER A 154 6.23 -4.71 8.12
CA SER A 154 5.83 -3.66 9.06
C SER A 154 4.36 -3.22 8.87
N VAL A 155 3.88 -3.21 7.62
CA VAL A 155 2.48 -2.96 7.31
C VAL A 155 1.60 -4.17 7.65
N TYR A 156 2.08 -5.38 7.34
CA TYR A 156 1.35 -6.63 7.62
C TYR A 156 1.10 -6.82 9.13
N ALA A 157 2.09 -6.52 9.97
CA ALA A 157 1.98 -6.60 11.43
C ALA A 157 0.83 -5.74 11.99
N MET A 158 0.54 -4.60 11.38
CA MET A 158 -0.59 -3.75 11.76
C MET A 158 -1.96 -4.38 11.46
N GLY A 159 -2.03 -5.36 10.54
CA GLY A 159 -3.23 -6.09 10.17
C GLY A 159 -4.34 -5.25 9.52
N PRO A 160 -4.05 -4.33 8.60
CA PRO A 160 -5.06 -3.51 7.97
C PRO A 160 -6.01 -4.35 7.10
N ASP A 161 -7.22 -3.86 6.88
CA ASP A 161 -8.20 -4.52 6.00
C ASP A 161 -7.90 -4.29 4.51
N ILE A 162 -7.18 -3.20 4.20
CA ILE A 162 -6.86 -2.76 2.84
C ILE A 162 -5.35 -2.57 2.73
N PHE A 163 -4.75 -3.23 1.75
CA PHE A 163 -3.33 -3.05 1.39
C PHE A 163 -3.21 -2.28 0.09
N VAL A 164 -2.41 -1.23 0.08
CA VAL A 164 -2.10 -0.40 -1.10
C VAL A 164 -0.62 -0.53 -1.40
N LEU A 165 -0.28 -1.14 -2.52
CA LEU A 165 1.09 -1.42 -2.94
C LEU A 165 1.41 -0.56 -4.18
N ASP A 166 2.36 0.35 -4.05
CA ASP A 166 2.76 1.24 -5.15
C ASP A 166 4.12 0.80 -5.73
N GLU A 167 4.11 0.22 -6.92
CA GLU A 167 5.25 -0.34 -7.66
C GLU A 167 6.15 -1.25 -6.78
N PRO A 168 5.57 -2.25 -6.08
CA PRO A 168 6.29 -3.03 -5.08
C PRO A 168 7.43 -3.87 -5.66
N THR A 169 7.47 -4.08 -6.99
CA THR A 169 8.51 -4.88 -7.65
C THR A 169 9.68 -4.07 -8.21
N ALA A 170 9.70 -2.75 -8.04
CA ALA A 170 10.63 -1.86 -8.74
C ALA A 170 12.13 -2.24 -8.57
N ASN A 171 12.50 -2.80 -7.41
CA ASN A 171 13.89 -3.14 -7.06
C ASN A 171 14.06 -4.63 -6.70
N LEU A 172 13.14 -5.50 -7.15
CA LEU A 172 13.14 -6.92 -6.82
C LEU A 172 13.70 -7.77 -7.95
N ASP A 173 14.45 -8.79 -7.58
CA ASP A 173 14.79 -9.93 -8.45
C ASP A 173 13.59 -10.90 -8.58
N GLN A 174 13.76 -11.95 -9.39
CA GLN A 174 12.67 -12.89 -9.65
C GLN A 174 12.25 -13.68 -8.40
N GLU A 175 13.18 -14.02 -7.52
CA GLU A 175 12.88 -14.76 -6.29
C GLU A 175 12.05 -13.89 -5.33
N ALA A 176 12.45 -12.62 -5.14
CA ALA A 176 11.70 -11.68 -4.32
C ALA A 176 10.31 -11.35 -4.91
N ILE A 177 10.16 -11.33 -6.24
CA ILE A 177 8.85 -11.18 -6.90
C ILE A 177 7.96 -12.40 -6.63
N ALA A 178 8.51 -13.61 -6.67
CA ALA A 178 7.74 -14.81 -6.36
C ALA A 178 7.26 -14.81 -4.89
N ARG A 179 8.11 -14.42 -3.95
CA ARG A 179 7.71 -14.24 -2.55
C ARG A 179 6.60 -13.21 -2.40
N LEU A 180 6.73 -12.04 -3.03
CA LEU A 180 5.70 -11.00 -3.00
C LEU A 180 4.37 -11.51 -3.56
N HIS A 181 4.38 -12.32 -4.62
CA HIS A 181 3.19 -12.99 -5.14
C HIS A 181 2.52 -13.86 -4.06
N ASP A 182 3.30 -14.70 -3.37
CA ASP A 182 2.78 -15.60 -2.33
C ASP A 182 2.20 -14.82 -1.14
N GLU A 183 2.80 -13.69 -0.78
CA GLU A 183 2.31 -12.78 0.26
C GLU A 183 0.98 -12.15 -0.14
N ILE A 184 0.86 -11.64 -1.38
CA ILE A 184 -0.40 -11.10 -1.91
C ILE A 184 -1.48 -12.17 -1.96
N ALA A 185 -1.13 -13.39 -2.41
CA ALA A 185 -2.03 -14.53 -2.39
C ALA A 185 -2.49 -14.87 -0.96
N GLY A 186 -1.59 -14.76 0.02
CA GLY A 186 -1.89 -14.91 1.45
C GLY A 186 -2.92 -13.91 1.94
N LEU A 187 -2.71 -12.62 1.62
CA LEU A 187 -3.67 -11.56 1.96
C LEU A 187 -5.04 -11.81 1.36
N LYS A 188 -5.07 -12.22 0.08
CA LYS A 188 -6.32 -12.53 -0.61
C LYS A 188 -7.07 -13.71 0.04
N ARG A 189 -6.36 -14.77 0.44
CA ARG A 189 -6.95 -15.91 1.18
C ARG A 189 -7.52 -15.49 2.54
N GLN A 190 -6.94 -14.47 3.18
CA GLN A 190 -7.44 -13.88 4.42
C GLN A 190 -8.63 -12.93 4.21
N GLY A 191 -9.08 -12.72 2.98
CA GLY A 191 -10.18 -11.81 2.64
C GLY A 191 -9.77 -10.33 2.68
N ARG A 192 -8.47 -10.02 2.67
CA ARG A 192 -7.99 -8.63 2.63
C ARG A 192 -8.16 -8.04 1.23
N THR A 193 -8.46 -6.76 1.18
CA THR A 193 -8.52 -6.01 -0.09
C THR A 193 -7.12 -5.55 -0.47
N VAL A 194 -6.72 -5.77 -1.73
CA VAL A 194 -5.39 -5.37 -2.20
C VAL A 194 -5.51 -4.49 -3.43
N VAL A 195 -4.86 -3.33 -3.41
CA VAL A 195 -4.77 -2.42 -4.55
C VAL A 195 -3.30 -2.29 -4.92
N ILE A 196 -2.97 -2.64 -6.15
CA ILE A 196 -1.58 -2.70 -6.62
C ILE A 196 -1.42 -1.79 -7.83
N ALA A 197 -0.57 -0.78 -7.72
CA ALA A 197 -0.10 -0.02 -8.87
C ALA A 197 1.18 -0.68 -9.40
N GLU A 198 1.17 -1.22 -10.62
CA GLU A 198 2.32 -1.98 -11.12
C GLU A 198 2.45 -1.87 -12.65
N HIS A 199 3.68 -2.03 -13.13
CA HIS A 199 4.03 -2.14 -14.55
C HIS A 199 4.32 -3.57 -14.98
N ARG A 200 4.85 -4.40 -14.09
CA ARG A 200 5.14 -5.82 -14.31
C ARG A 200 3.92 -6.66 -13.98
N LEU A 201 3.12 -7.02 -14.98
CA LEU A 201 1.79 -7.61 -14.76
C LEU A 201 1.80 -9.13 -14.65
N TYR A 202 2.84 -9.79 -15.18
CA TYR A 202 2.88 -11.24 -15.39
C TYR A 202 2.75 -12.07 -14.11
N PHE A 203 3.24 -11.55 -12.99
CA PHE A 203 3.23 -12.28 -11.71
C PHE A 203 1.90 -12.14 -10.94
N LEU A 204 0.98 -11.31 -11.39
CA LEU A 204 -0.30 -11.04 -10.71
C LEU A 204 -1.52 -11.62 -11.44
N THR A 205 -1.34 -12.22 -12.61
CA THR A 205 -2.43 -12.57 -13.52
C THR A 205 -3.45 -13.54 -12.94
N ASP A 206 -3.04 -14.40 -12.01
CA ASP A 206 -3.87 -15.37 -11.30
C ASP A 206 -4.52 -14.81 -10.01
N LEU A 207 -4.06 -13.65 -9.55
CA LEU A 207 -4.52 -13.03 -8.31
C LEU A 207 -5.54 -11.91 -8.52
N ILE A 208 -5.55 -11.26 -9.70
CA ILE A 208 -6.34 -10.06 -9.96
C ILE A 208 -7.81 -10.40 -10.21
N ASP A 209 -8.70 -9.69 -9.52
CA ASP A 209 -10.15 -9.74 -9.78
C ASP A 209 -10.57 -8.64 -10.78
N GLN A 210 -9.89 -7.48 -10.74
CA GLN A 210 -10.13 -6.35 -11.63
C GLN A 210 -8.81 -5.71 -12.06
N ALA A 211 -8.76 -5.19 -13.29
CA ALA A 211 -7.67 -4.35 -13.77
C ALA A 211 -8.22 -3.00 -14.24
N TRP A 212 -7.69 -1.91 -13.68
CA TRP A 212 -8.06 -0.55 -14.06
C TRP A 212 -6.96 0.05 -14.91
N TYR A 213 -7.25 0.28 -16.19
CA TYR A 213 -6.35 1.00 -17.07
C TYR A 213 -6.53 2.51 -16.88
N ILE A 214 -5.46 3.18 -16.47
CA ILE A 214 -5.43 4.64 -16.29
C ILE A 214 -4.75 5.25 -17.52
N PRO A 215 -5.50 5.96 -18.38
CA PRO A 215 -4.93 6.56 -19.56
C PRO A 215 -4.04 7.75 -19.21
N LYS A 216 -2.88 7.86 -19.87
CA LYS A 216 -2.03 9.05 -19.75
C LYS A 216 -2.72 10.23 -20.43
N ARG A 217 -2.89 11.31 -19.70
CA ARG A 217 -3.42 12.57 -20.23
C ARG A 217 -2.28 13.46 -20.71
N HIS A 218 -2.45 14.03 -21.88
CA HIS A 218 -1.46 14.90 -22.56
C HIS A 218 -1.77 16.37 -22.37
#